data_0a12604a27ac0394ba10d9e2d0d3169d
#
_entry.id   0a12604a27ac0394ba10d9e2d0d3169d
#
_cell.length_a   1.000
_cell.length_b   1.000
_cell.length_c   1.000
_cell.angle_alpha   90.00
_cell.angle_beta   90.00
_cell.angle_gamma   90.00
#
_symmetry.space_group_name_H-M   'P 1'
#
loop_
_entity.id
_entity.type
_entity.pdbx_description
1 polymer ?
#
loop_
_entity_poly.entity_id
_entity_poly.type
_entity_poly.pdbx_seq_one_letter_code
_entity_poly.pdbx_strand_id
1 'polypeptide(L)'
;MLADASIVILALPAIYREFDAEVADVAWVVTAFNLAIAIAAVPSARLATRRPAGQVCAGGLVLLAAGSTACALAPSLAFLIGARVVQGVGGAAAVCAALELLPSLAGSERRAVRVWAAAGVAGAALGPAVGGLLTQLISWQSIFVAQVPLALIPAFVVFRRGAPVPARRAGLPNIAANLALGLLSSGLAAVLFLLVLLLVEGWRMPPISAALVVTAMPLAALLSAPFERRVASPRLRAAAGTLLGTGGVAALGLLPRAGWGWTLAPQLMVGAGLALSLGALTEAAVAGRSPAAIHGGFTIAARHAGVVLGLVLLTPVFVGDLDRQRERATQKGAELVLDAHIDALTKFDLASRIASDIRRQPGRLPDIHDSFTSLQASDREQPQLRVLERRLNDQLDRAATSSFERSFLFAAALAALALFPIALTRRVEL
;
A
#
# COMPACT_ATOMS: atom_id res chain seq x y z
N MET A 1 10.64 1.06 6.11
CA MET A 1 9.55 2.02 5.93
C MET A 1 8.71 1.70 4.69
N LEU A 2 9.24 1.73 3.45
CA LEU A 2 8.46 1.31 2.28
C LEU A 2 8.08 -0.18 2.35
N ALA A 3 8.99 -1.03 2.84
CA ALA A 3 8.68 -2.42 3.15
C ALA A 3 7.55 -2.55 4.17
N ASP A 4 7.61 -1.78 5.27
CA ASP A 4 6.60 -1.82 6.33
C ASP A 4 5.20 -1.50 5.79
N ALA A 5 5.07 -0.44 4.99
CA ALA A 5 3.78 -0.07 4.41
C ALA A 5 3.20 -1.20 3.54
N SER A 6 4.02 -1.85 2.70
CA SER A 6 3.56 -2.93 1.82
C SER A 6 3.32 -4.26 2.56
N ILE A 7 4.10 -4.56 3.60
CA ILE A 7 3.91 -5.73 4.46
C ILE A 7 2.58 -5.63 5.20
N VAL A 8 2.32 -4.48 5.85
CA VAL A 8 1.13 -4.27 6.68
C VAL A 8 -0.15 -4.28 5.84
N ILE A 9 -0.13 -3.74 4.62
CA ILE A 9 -1.30 -3.79 3.72
C ILE A 9 -1.78 -5.23 3.50
N LEU A 10 -0.87 -6.20 3.38
CA LEU A 10 -1.22 -7.63 3.23
C LEU A 10 -1.77 -8.25 4.52
N ALA A 11 -1.44 -7.70 5.67
CA ALA A 11 -1.96 -8.15 6.95
C ALA A 11 -3.33 -7.54 7.29
N LEU A 12 -3.76 -6.46 6.61
CA LEU A 12 -5.01 -5.77 6.91
C LEU A 12 -6.23 -6.71 6.93
N PRO A 13 -6.39 -7.66 5.98
CA PRO A 13 -7.49 -8.62 6.04
C PRO A 13 -7.51 -9.48 7.30
N ALA A 14 -6.34 -9.86 7.84
CA ALA A 14 -6.26 -10.59 9.09
C ALA A 14 -6.57 -9.70 10.31
N ILE A 15 -6.07 -8.46 10.29
CA ILE A 15 -6.26 -7.48 11.36
C ILE A 15 -7.75 -7.13 11.53
N TYR A 16 -8.48 -6.84 10.45
CA TYR A 16 -9.89 -6.47 10.60
C TYR A 16 -10.77 -7.65 11.03
N ARG A 17 -10.40 -8.89 10.67
CA ARG A 17 -11.10 -10.08 11.16
C ARG A 17 -10.87 -10.30 12.66
N GLU A 18 -9.65 -10.09 13.14
CA GLU A 18 -9.32 -10.28 14.56
C GLU A 18 -9.99 -9.26 15.46
N PHE A 19 -10.04 -7.99 15.03
CA PHE A 19 -10.65 -6.91 15.82
C PHE A 19 -12.13 -6.67 15.47
N ASP A 20 -12.74 -7.47 14.61
CA ASP A 20 -14.11 -7.29 14.10
C ASP A 20 -14.42 -5.86 13.66
N ALA A 21 -13.46 -5.26 12.94
CA ALA A 21 -13.48 -3.86 12.55
C ALA A 21 -13.94 -3.68 11.10
N GLU A 22 -14.33 -2.46 10.72
CA GLU A 22 -14.64 -2.12 9.33
C GLU A 22 -13.37 -1.81 8.54
N VAL A 23 -13.43 -1.94 7.20
CA VAL A 23 -12.30 -1.62 6.31
C VAL A 23 -11.81 -0.18 6.49
N ALA A 24 -12.75 0.76 6.74
CA ALA A 24 -12.44 2.17 6.97
C ALA A 24 -11.60 2.37 8.24
N ASP A 25 -11.89 1.63 9.32
CA ASP A 25 -11.18 1.73 10.59
C ASP A 25 -9.78 1.15 10.49
N VAL A 26 -9.64 0.00 9.80
CA VAL A 26 -8.35 -0.67 9.64
C VAL A 26 -7.42 0.09 8.69
N ALA A 27 -7.96 0.87 7.76
CA ALA A 27 -7.15 1.76 6.92
C ALA A 27 -6.33 2.77 7.77
N TRP A 28 -6.79 3.09 8.99
CA TRP A 28 -6.03 3.93 9.92
C TRP A 28 -4.74 3.30 10.43
N VAL A 29 -4.60 1.99 10.42
CA VAL A 29 -3.34 1.30 10.76
C VAL A 29 -2.21 1.73 9.81
N VAL A 30 -2.51 1.88 8.52
CA VAL A 30 -1.55 2.37 7.52
C VAL A 30 -1.48 3.90 7.53
N THR A 31 -2.63 4.56 7.65
CA THR A 31 -2.73 6.02 7.60
C THR A 31 -2.01 6.70 8.76
N ALA A 32 -2.18 6.24 10.01
CA ALA A 32 -1.56 6.81 11.19
C ALA A 32 -0.02 6.73 11.15
N PHE A 33 0.52 5.60 10.71
CA PHE A 33 1.95 5.43 10.49
C PHE A 33 2.50 6.43 9.47
N ASN A 34 1.86 6.54 8.32
CA ASN A 34 2.29 7.45 7.28
C ASN A 34 2.13 8.91 7.67
N LEU A 35 1.06 9.27 8.38
CA LEU A 35 0.84 10.61 8.92
C LEU A 35 1.91 10.99 9.94
N ALA A 36 2.25 10.07 10.85
CA ALA A 36 3.33 10.27 11.82
C ALA A 36 4.67 10.52 11.13
N ILE A 37 4.99 9.76 10.07
CA ILE A 37 6.20 9.99 9.28
C ILE A 37 6.15 11.35 8.58
N ALA A 38 5.04 11.69 7.93
CA ALA A 38 4.90 12.95 7.20
C ALA A 38 5.16 14.17 8.12
N ILE A 39 4.62 14.12 9.34
CA ILE A 39 4.79 15.18 10.34
C ILE A 39 6.21 15.18 10.92
N ALA A 40 6.75 14.01 11.26
CA ALA A 40 8.02 13.87 11.96
C ALA A 40 9.27 13.99 11.05
N ALA A 41 9.14 13.81 9.72
CA ALA A 41 10.29 13.75 8.82
C ALA A 41 11.14 15.02 8.83
N VAL A 42 10.54 16.20 8.67
CA VAL A 42 11.29 17.47 8.63
C VAL A 42 11.91 17.83 10.00
N PRO A 43 11.17 17.72 11.14
CA PRO A 43 11.77 17.85 12.48
C PRO A 43 12.92 16.88 12.72
N SER A 44 12.78 15.62 12.34
CA SER A 44 13.83 14.60 12.47
C SER A 44 15.06 14.91 11.62
N ALA A 45 14.85 15.38 10.39
CA ALA A 45 15.91 15.83 9.51
C ALA A 45 16.71 17.01 10.11
N ARG A 46 16.00 18.00 10.67
CA ARG A 46 16.65 19.12 11.38
C ARG A 46 17.41 18.66 12.62
N LEU A 47 16.89 17.67 13.34
CA LEU A 47 17.59 17.09 14.48
C LEU A 47 18.89 16.39 14.04
N ALA A 48 18.84 15.62 12.94
CA ALA A 48 20.00 14.91 12.39
C ALA A 48 21.12 15.84 11.88
N THR A 49 20.80 17.11 11.54
CA THR A 49 21.83 18.11 11.20
C THR A 49 22.37 18.87 12.41
N ARG A 50 21.75 18.76 13.59
CA ARG A 50 22.16 19.45 14.83
C ARG A 50 22.80 18.53 15.86
N ARG A 51 22.58 17.24 15.75
CA ARG A 51 23.09 16.19 16.64
C ARG A 51 23.88 15.17 15.82
N PRO A 52 24.72 14.35 16.43
CA PRO A 52 25.39 13.26 15.73
C PRO A 52 24.34 12.37 15.03
N ALA A 53 24.42 12.29 13.69
CA ALA A 53 23.42 11.59 12.90
C ALA A 53 23.25 10.11 13.30
N GLY A 54 24.36 9.46 13.77
CA GLY A 54 24.32 8.10 14.29
C GLY A 54 23.43 7.95 15.53
N GLN A 55 23.48 8.93 16.46
CA GLN A 55 22.63 8.91 17.64
C GLN A 55 21.16 9.12 17.29
N VAL A 56 20.86 10.05 16.37
CA VAL A 56 19.49 10.28 15.89
C VAL A 56 18.94 9.06 15.16
N CYS A 57 19.77 8.45 14.30
CA CYS A 57 19.40 7.22 13.60
C CYS A 57 19.12 6.06 14.56
N ALA A 58 20.06 5.83 15.50
CA ALA A 58 19.92 4.77 16.50
C ALA A 58 18.70 4.98 17.41
N GLY A 59 18.49 6.21 17.91
CA GLY A 59 17.29 6.55 18.69
C GLY A 59 16.01 6.33 17.92
N GLY A 60 15.97 6.71 16.63
CA GLY A 60 14.86 6.44 15.74
C GLY A 60 14.59 4.95 15.54
N LEU A 61 15.65 4.15 15.35
CA LEU A 61 15.54 2.69 15.20
C LEU A 61 15.07 2.01 16.49
N VAL A 62 15.53 2.46 17.67
CA VAL A 62 15.06 1.96 18.96
C VAL A 62 13.58 2.29 19.15
N LEU A 63 13.16 3.53 18.82
CA LEU A 63 11.75 3.93 18.91
C LEU A 63 10.88 3.14 17.91
N LEU A 64 11.39 2.86 16.70
CA LEU A 64 10.73 1.99 15.72
C LEU A 64 10.56 0.57 16.28
N ALA A 65 11.61 0.01 16.90
CA ALA A 65 11.55 -1.31 17.50
C ALA A 65 10.53 -1.37 18.65
N ALA A 66 10.52 -0.35 19.53
CA ALA A 66 9.55 -0.23 20.62
C ALA A 66 8.10 -0.14 20.08
N GLY A 67 7.87 0.70 19.06
CA GLY A 67 6.59 0.79 18.37
C GLY A 67 6.18 -0.52 17.72
N SER A 68 7.12 -1.23 17.07
CA SER A 68 6.87 -2.55 16.47
C SER A 68 6.49 -3.59 17.54
N THR A 69 7.19 -3.62 18.68
CA THR A 69 6.82 -4.49 19.80
C THR A 69 5.43 -4.18 20.31
N ALA A 70 5.10 -2.88 20.48
CA ALA A 70 3.76 -2.46 20.91
C ALA A 70 2.68 -2.89 19.86
N CYS A 71 2.96 -2.76 18.55
CA CYS A 71 2.06 -3.25 17.51
C CYS A 71 1.81 -4.76 17.61
N ALA A 72 2.86 -5.55 17.84
CA ALA A 72 2.75 -7.01 17.96
C ALA A 72 1.93 -7.44 19.19
N LEU A 73 1.92 -6.64 20.25
CA LEU A 73 1.22 -6.90 21.51
C LEU A 73 -0.12 -6.15 21.63
N ALA A 74 -0.63 -5.60 20.53
CA ALA A 74 -1.81 -4.73 20.57
C ALA A 74 -3.08 -5.50 20.98
N PRO A 75 -3.74 -5.11 22.10
CA PRO A 75 -4.97 -5.74 22.56
C PRO A 75 -6.23 -5.20 21.87
N SER A 76 -6.11 -4.11 21.10
CA SER A 76 -7.22 -3.46 20.39
C SER A 76 -6.72 -2.71 19.16
N LEU A 77 -7.62 -2.45 18.20
CA LEU A 77 -7.30 -1.67 17.01
C LEU A 77 -6.83 -0.25 17.35
N ALA A 78 -7.46 0.41 18.32
CA ALA A 78 -7.06 1.75 18.75
C ALA A 78 -5.63 1.78 19.33
N PHE A 79 -5.27 0.77 20.13
CA PHE A 79 -3.90 0.62 20.64
C PHE A 79 -2.92 0.38 19.49
N LEU A 80 -3.26 -0.51 18.53
CA LEU A 80 -2.45 -0.76 17.34
C LEU A 80 -2.19 0.54 16.57
N ILE A 81 -3.22 1.34 16.32
CA ILE A 81 -3.11 2.64 15.62
C ILE A 81 -2.17 3.59 16.40
N GLY A 82 -2.31 3.67 17.73
CA GLY A 82 -1.41 4.46 18.57
C GLY A 82 0.06 3.99 18.51
N ALA A 83 0.28 2.69 18.56
CA ALA A 83 1.61 2.08 18.42
C ALA A 83 2.23 2.36 17.03
N ARG A 84 1.42 2.39 15.98
CA ARG A 84 1.83 2.77 14.61
C ARG A 84 2.31 4.23 14.53
N VAL A 85 1.74 5.14 15.31
CA VAL A 85 2.24 6.53 15.41
C VAL A 85 3.67 6.55 15.98
N VAL A 86 3.90 5.84 17.08
CA VAL A 86 5.24 5.74 17.72
C VAL A 86 6.25 5.14 16.74
N GLN A 87 5.88 4.06 16.07
CA GLN A 87 6.69 3.40 15.05
C GLN A 87 7.03 4.35 13.89
N GLY A 88 6.05 5.14 13.42
CA GLY A 88 6.23 6.12 12.35
C GLY A 88 7.20 7.23 12.70
N VAL A 89 7.12 7.78 13.92
CA VAL A 89 8.07 8.81 14.40
C VAL A 89 9.49 8.25 14.44
N GLY A 90 9.67 7.04 15.00
CA GLY A 90 10.96 6.35 15.04
C GLY A 90 11.53 6.13 13.64
N GLY A 91 10.69 5.68 12.73
CA GLY A 91 11.06 5.47 11.35
C GLY A 91 11.46 6.75 10.63
N ALA A 92 10.76 7.87 10.83
CA ALA A 92 11.11 9.17 10.26
C ALA A 92 12.50 9.62 10.71
N ALA A 93 12.81 9.49 12.02
CA ALA A 93 14.11 9.83 12.58
C ALA A 93 15.23 8.97 11.96
N ALA A 94 15.03 7.66 11.89
CA ALA A 94 16.00 6.73 11.33
C ALA A 94 16.32 7.03 9.86
N VAL A 95 15.28 7.18 9.02
CA VAL A 95 15.48 7.32 7.57
C VAL A 95 16.03 8.69 7.17
N CYS A 96 15.68 9.76 7.90
CA CYS A 96 16.24 11.09 7.66
C CYS A 96 17.71 11.16 8.09
N ALA A 97 18.03 10.61 9.27
CA ALA A 97 19.42 10.58 9.76
C ALA A 97 20.33 9.68 8.90
N ALA A 98 19.79 8.62 8.30
CA ALA A 98 20.55 7.76 7.40
C ALA A 98 21.12 8.53 6.20
N LEU A 99 20.44 9.55 5.68
CA LEU A 99 20.93 10.37 4.57
C LEU A 99 22.22 11.16 4.92
N GLU A 100 22.42 11.51 6.19
CA GLU A 100 23.67 12.16 6.64
C GLU A 100 24.79 11.14 6.88
N LEU A 101 24.47 9.88 7.16
CA LEU A 101 25.44 8.82 7.41
C LEU A 101 25.96 8.16 6.12
N LEU A 102 25.06 7.99 5.15
CA LEU A 102 25.34 7.24 3.92
C LEU A 102 26.48 7.83 3.07
N PRO A 103 26.72 9.15 2.94
CA PRO A 103 27.84 9.68 2.16
C PRO A 103 29.19 9.19 2.64
N SER A 104 29.40 9.10 3.97
CA SER A 104 30.64 8.59 4.56
C SER A 104 30.87 7.10 4.31
N LEU A 105 29.78 6.33 4.15
CA LEU A 105 29.81 4.89 3.89
C LEU A 105 29.89 4.57 2.39
N ALA A 106 29.22 5.39 1.56
CA ALA A 106 29.12 5.17 0.12
C ALA A 106 30.22 5.85 -0.69
N GLY A 107 31.04 6.71 -0.06
CA GLY A 107 32.13 7.45 -0.69
C GLY A 107 31.72 8.68 -1.52
N SER A 108 30.40 8.92 -1.71
CA SER A 108 29.89 10.14 -2.36
C SER A 108 28.39 10.35 -2.08
N GLU A 109 27.96 11.62 -2.03
CA GLU A 109 26.55 11.99 -1.84
C GLU A 109 25.62 11.37 -2.91
N ARG A 110 26.04 11.41 -4.19
CA ARG A 110 25.25 10.85 -5.29
C ARG A 110 25.09 9.33 -5.17
N ARG A 111 26.10 8.61 -4.69
CA ARG A 111 26.02 7.18 -4.44
C ARG A 111 25.16 6.89 -3.21
N ALA A 112 25.23 7.70 -2.18
CA ALA A 112 24.42 7.62 -0.98
C ALA A 112 22.92 7.72 -1.29
N VAL A 113 22.51 8.75 -2.06
CA VAL A 113 21.10 8.93 -2.48
C VAL A 113 20.62 7.75 -3.32
N ARG A 114 21.46 7.22 -4.22
CA ARG A 114 21.11 6.03 -5.03
C ARG A 114 20.92 4.77 -4.17
N VAL A 115 21.83 4.52 -3.23
CA VAL A 115 21.72 3.37 -2.30
C VAL A 115 20.46 3.50 -1.45
N TRP A 116 20.19 4.70 -0.93
CA TRP A 116 19.01 4.98 -0.15
C TRP A 116 17.70 4.74 -0.94
N ALA A 117 17.63 5.23 -2.18
CA ALA A 117 16.48 5.01 -3.06
C ALA A 117 16.33 3.53 -3.43
N ALA A 118 17.43 2.84 -3.77
CA ALA A 118 17.42 1.41 -4.10
C ALA A 118 16.98 0.54 -2.92
N ALA A 119 17.43 0.85 -1.70
CA ALA A 119 16.98 0.17 -0.49
C ALA A 119 15.45 0.33 -0.27
N GLY A 120 14.91 1.53 -0.59
CA GLY A 120 13.47 1.76 -0.55
C GLY A 120 12.71 0.90 -1.55
N VAL A 121 13.18 0.82 -2.80
CA VAL A 121 12.55 -0.02 -3.85
C VAL A 121 12.66 -1.50 -3.49
N ALA A 122 13.83 -1.97 -3.04
CA ALA A 122 14.03 -3.36 -2.61
C ALA A 122 13.09 -3.71 -1.43
N GLY A 123 12.95 -2.81 -0.45
CA GLY A 123 12.01 -2.99 0.65
C GLY A 123 10.56 -3.10 0.17
N ALA A 124 10.14 -2.23 -0.74
CA ALA A 124 8.79 -2.31 -1.32
C ALA A 124 8.59 -3.60 -2.14
N ALA A 125 9.64 -4.11 -2.80
CA ALA A 125 9.59 -5.34 -3.58
C ALA A 125 9.47 -6.60 -2.70
N LEU A 126 10.24 -6.67 -1.64
CA LEU A 126 10.26 -7.83 -0.74
C LEU A 126 9.09 -7.81 0.25
N GLY A 127 8.56 -6.61 0.54
CA GLY A 127 7.52 -6.41 1.53
C GLY A 127 6.31 -7.34 1.36
N PRO A 128 5.65 -7.35 0.20
CA PRO A 128 4.47 -8.18 -0.02
C PRO A 128 4.74 -9.67 0.20
N ALA A 129 5.84 -10.21 -0.38
CA ALA A 129 6.19 -11.61 -0.25
C ALA A 129 6.44 -12.00 1.22
N VAL A 130 7.25 -11.21 1.93
CA VAL A 130 7.55 -11.43 3.35
C VAL A 130 6.30 -11.29 4.21
N GLY A 131 5.50 -10.23 3.97
CA GLY A 131 4.26 -9.99 4.72
C GLY A 131 3.24 -11.09 4.56
N GLY A 132 2.99 -11.54 3.32
CA GLY A 132 2.08 -12.63 3.04
C GLY A 132 2.54 -13.96 3.68
N LEU A 133 3.83 -14.26 3.59
CA LEU A 133 4.42 -15.46 4.18
C LEU A 133 4.28 -15.46 5.70
N LEU A 134 4.71 -14.40 6.37
CA LEU A 134 4.65 -14.27 7.82
C LEU A 134 3.20 -14.31 8.34
N THR A 135 2.29 -13.59 7.67
CA THR A 135 0.88 -13.51 8.06
C THR A 135 0.19 -14.88 7.95
N GLN A 136 0.50 -15.65 6.90
CA GLN A 136 -0.16 -16.93 6.67
C GLN A 136 0.44 -18.08 7.47
N LEU A 137 1.78 -18.13 7.61
CA LEU A 137 2.47 -19.26 8.27
C LEU A 137 2.54 -19.12 9.79
N ILE A 138 2.49 -17.89 10.31
CA ILE A 138 2.65 -17.61 11.74
C ILE A 138 1.45 -16.81 12.24
N SER A 139 1.44 -15.49 12.01
CA SER A 139 0.35 -14.57 12.37
C SER A 139 0.65 -13.19 11.79
N TRP A 140 -0.33 -12.27 11.76
CA TRP A 140 -0.10 -10.89 11.34
C TRP A 140 0.84 -10.13 12.30
N GLN A 141 0.86 -10.49 13.59
CA GLN A 141 1.76 -9.90 14.59
C GLN A 141 3.23 -10.16 14.25
N SER A 142 3.53 -11.30 13.62
CA SER A 142 4.90 -11.70 13.30
C SER A 142 5.61 -10.72 12.36
N ILE A 143 4.87 -9.96 11.54
CA ILE A 143 5.45 -8.91 10.69
C ILE A 143 6.09 -7.81 11.53
N PHE A 144 5.51 -7.47 12.68
CA PHE A 144 6.04 -6.47 13.60
C PHE A 144 7.18 -7.04 14.44
N VAL A 145 7.07 -8.28 14.92
CA VAL A 145 8.14 -8.97 15.65
C VAL A 145 9.42 -9.05 14.81
N ALA A 146 9.32 -9.39 13.52
CA ALA A 146 10.46 -9.45 12.62
C ALA A 146 11.18 -8.10 12.43
N GLN A 147 10.48 -6.99 12.58
CA GLN A 147 11.06 -5.65 12.47
C GLN A 147 11.94 -5.28 13.66
N VAL A 148 11.74 -5.87 14.84
CA VAL A 148 12.49 -5.56 16.06
C VAL A 148 13.98 -5.82 15.89
N PRO A 149 14.44 -7.05 15.55
CA PRO A 149 15.87 -7.29 15.33
C PRO A 149 16.41 -6.51 14.13
N LEU A 150 15.62 -6.34 13.06
CA LEU A 150 16.01 -5.56 11.88
C LEU A 150 16.24 -4.07 12.21
N ALA A 151 15.62 -3.53 13.26
CA ALA A 151 15.86 -2.18 13.73
C ALA A 151 16.99 -2.11 14.78
N LEU A 152 17.03 -3.03 15.75
CA LEU A 152 17.99 -2.96 16.86
C LEU A 152 19.44 -3.27 16.44
N ILE A 153 19.65 -4.22 15.49
CA ILE A 153 21.00 -4.56 15.02
C ILE A 153 21.68 -3.34 14.38
N PRO A 154 21.10 -2.67 13.37
CA PRO A 154 21.74 -1.47 12.82
C PRO A 154 21.79 -0.31 13.81
N ALA A 155 20.85 -0.18 14.76
CA ALA A 155 20.89 0.86 15.80
C ALA A 155 22.20 0.79 16.60
N PHE A 156 22.59 -0.41 17.02
CA PHE A 156 23.85 -0.62 17.74
C PHE A 156 25.07 -0.26 16.89
N VAL A 157 25.06 -0.62 15.60
CA VAL A 157 26.17 -0.37 14.67
C VAL A 157 26.37 1.14 14.39
N VAL A 158 25.27 1.89 14.22
CA VAL A 158 25.35 3.31 13.81
C VAL A 158 25.47 4.28 14.99
N PHE A 159 25.20 3.87 16.22
CA PHE A 159 25.11 4.75 17.39
C PHE A 159 26.34 5.65 17.57
N ARG A 160 27.55 5.10 17.37
CA ARG A 160 28.84 5.81 17.51
C ARG A 160 29.34 6.48 16.24
N ARG A 161 28.53 6.46 15.16
CA ARG A 161 28.93 7.00 13.85
C ARG A 161 28.39 8.41 13.62
N GLY A 162 29.15 9.19 12.84
CA GLY A 162 28.76 10.53 12.40
C GLY A 162 29.15 11.61 13.43
N ALA A 163 29.97 12.53 13.00
CA ALA A 163 30.24 13.78 13.71
C ALA A 163 29.08 14.76 13.48
N PRO A 164 28.83 15.74 14.39
CA PRO A 164 27.92 16.82 14.10
C PRO A 164 28.36 17.56 12.84
N VAL A 165 27.45 17.67 11.87
CA VAL A 165 27.73 18.46 10.66
C VAL A 165 27.53 19.93 10.99
N PRO A 166 28.44 20.85 10.62
CA PRO A 166 28.20 22.28 10.81
C PRO A 166 26.87 22.69 10.18
N ALA A 167 26.04 23.38 10.95
CA ALA A 167 24.70 23.79 10.51
C ALA A 167 24.80 24.69 9.25
N ARG A 168 24.58 24.12 8.09
CA ARG A 168 24.42 24.88 6.84
C ARG A 168 22.95 25.28 6.72
N ARG A 169 22.74 26.53 6.28
CA ARG A 169 21.36 26.97 5.94
C ARG A 169 20.87 26.14 4.75
N ALA A 170 19.77 25.41 4.92
CA ALA A 170 19.13 24.72 3.83
C ALA A 170 18.52 25.72 2.86
N GLY A 171 18.75 25.53 1.58
CA GLY A 171 17.98 26.22 0.53
C GLY A 171 16.50 25.79 0.50
N LEU A 172 15.71 26.42 -0.35
CA LEU A 172 14.31 26.02 -0.53
C LEU A 172 14.22 24.60 -1.12
N PRO A 173 13.27 23.78 -0.65
CA PRO A 173 13.04 22.45 -1.23
C PRO A 173 12.55 22.58 -2.69
N ASN A 174 12.80 21.57 -3.50
CA ASN A 174 12.18 21.48 -4.83
C ASN A 174 10.70 21.14 -4.69
N ILE A 175 9.86 22.18 -4.67
CA ILE A 175 8.41 22.05 -4.44
C ILE A 175 7.76 21.19 -5.52
N ALA A 176 8.11 21.41 -6.79
CA ALA A 176 7.50 20.71 -7.90
C ALA A 176 7.82 19.20 -7.87
N ALA A 177 9.08 18.82 -7.62
CA ALA A 177 9.47 17.42 -7.51
C ALA A 177 8.81 16.75 -6.28
N ASN A 178 8.75 17.44 -5.14
CA ASN A 178 8.12 16.90 -3.94
C ASN A 178 6.60 16.77 -4.09
N LEU A 179 5.92 17.73 -4.74
CA LEU A 179 4.50 17.64 -5.02
C LEU A 179 4.20 16.46 -5.97
N ALA A 180 4.99 16.32 -7.04
CA ALA A 180 4.86 15.19 -7.95
C ALA A 180 5.05 13.84 -7.23
N LEU A 181 6.08 13.73 -6.36
CA LEU A 181 6.33 12.53 -5.54
C LEU A 181 5.16 12.24 -4.59
N GLY A 182 4.58 13.26 -3.98
CA GLY A 182 3.39 13.10 -3.13
C GLY A 182 2.19 12.55 -3.91
N LEU A 183 1.87 13.14 -5.06
CA LEU A 183 0.76 12.73 -5.91
C LEU A 183 0.96 11.29 -6.47
N LEU A 184 2.16 10.94 -6.90
CA LEU A 184 2.46 9.56 -7.32
C LEU A 184 2.35 8.57 -6.15
N SER A 185 2.79 8.97 -4.94
CA SER A 185 2.70 8.13 -3.76
C SER A 185 1.26 7.91 -3.31
N SER A 186 0.36 8.88 -3.56
CA SER A 186 -1.07 8.73 -3.28
C SER A 186 -1.70 7.63 -4.16
N GLY A 187 -1.43 7.66 -5.46
CA GLY A 187 -1.91 6.64 -6.38
C GLY A 187 -1.32 5.24 -6.08
N LEU A 188 -0.02 5.17 -5.77
CA LEU A 188 0.64 3.89 -5.45
C LEU A 188 0.06 3.24 -4.19
N ALA A 189 -0.10 4.00 -3.12
CA ALA A 189 -0.68 3.47 -1.88
C ALA A 189 -2.12 2.99 -2.10
N ALA A 190 -2.91 3.77 -2.84
CA ALA A 190 -4.26 3.41 -3.23
C ALA A 190 -4.29 2.08 -4.02
N VAL A 191 -3.42 1.94 -5.02
CA VAL A 191 -3.34 0.72 -5.84
C VAL A 191 -2.99 -0.51 -5.02
N LEU A 192 -1.96 -0.43 -4.17
CA LEU A 192 -1.57 -1.55 -3.32
C LEU A 192 -2.69 -1.96 -2.37
N PHE A 193 -3.34 -0.98 -1.74
CA PHE A 193 -4.46 -1.22 -0.83
C PHE A 193 -5.63 -1.88 -1.55
N LEU A 194 -6.08 -1.31 -2.66
CA LEU A 194 -7.20 -1.84 -3.45
C LEU A 194 -6.91 -3.22 -4.03
N LEU A 195 -5.70 -3.42 -4.56
CA LEU A 195 -5.34 -4.69 -5.20
C LEU A 195 -5.30 -5.82 -4.17
N VAL A 196 -4.76 -5.60 -2.98
CA VAL A 196 -4.77 -6.60 -1.91
C VAL A 196 -6.19 -6.92 -1.47
N LEU A 197 -7.04 -5.90 -1.27
CA LEU A 197 -8.44 -6.11 -0.93
C LEU A 197 -9.19 -6.86 -2.04
N LEU A 198 -8.98 -6.51 -3.31
CA LEU A 198 -9.59 -7.22 -4.44
C LEU A 198 -9.19 -8.69 -4.47
N LEU A 199 -7.90 -8.99 -4.30
CA LEU A 199 -7.40 -10.37 -4.37
C LEU A 199 -7.85 -11.19 -3.17
N VAL A 200 -7.73 -10.66 -1.94
CA VAL A 200 -7.99 -11.42 -0.71
C VAL A 200 -9.48 -11.45 -0.36
N GLU A 201 -10.14 -10.30 -0.38
CA GLU A 201 -11.55 -10.21 0.00
C GLU A 201 -12.50 -10.34 -1.20
N GLY A 202 -12.15 -9.72 -2.32
CA GLY A 202 -12.96 -9.77 -3.53
C GLY A 202 -12.95 -11.14 -4.20
N TRP A 203 -11.76 -11.70 -4.41
CA TRP A 203 -11.58 -12.99 -5.10
C TRP A 203 -11.19 -14.14 -4.17
N ARG A 204 -11.25 -13.92 -2.85
CA ARG A 204 -11.02 -14.93 -1.79
C ARG A 204 -9.72 -15.70 -1.94
N MET A 205 -8.67 -15.04 -2.47
CA MET A 205 -7.36 -15.65 -2.61
C MET A 205 -6.67 -15.79 -1.24
N PRO A 206 -5.96 -16.90 -1.01
CA PRO A 206 -5.09 -17.01 0.15
C PRO A 206 -4.07 -15.87 0.22
N PRO A 207 -3.75 -15.30 1.39
CA PRO A 207 -2.84 -14.17 1.54
C PRO A 207 -1.48 -14.35 0.86
N ILE A 208 -0.89 -15.56 0.91
CA ILE A 208 0.38 -15.86 0.23
C ILE A 208 0.25 -15.79 -1.29
N SER A 209 -0.85 -16.28 -1.85
CA SER A 209 -1.12 -16.22 -3.29
C SER A 209 -1.31 -14.78 -3.75
N ALA A 210 -2.07 -13.99 -2.99
CA ALA A 210 -2.23 -12.57 -3.24
C ALA A 210 -0.90 -11.81 -3.15
N ALA A 211 -0.05 -12.13 -2.15
CA ALA A 211 1.29 -11.57 -1.99
C ALA A 211 2.18 -11.85 -3.21
N LEU A 212 2.17 -13.08 -3.71
CA LEU A 212 2.92 -13.44 -4.92
C LEU A 212 2.45 -12.66 -6.15
N VAL A 213 1.13 -12.53 -6.33
CA VAL A 213 0.55 -11.75 -7.43
C VAL A 213 0.94 -10.28 -7.33
N VAL A 214 0.82 -9.66 -6.14
CA VAL A 214 1.15 -8.24 -5.92
C VAL A 214 2.65 -7.97 -6.07
N THR A 215 3.52 -8.96 -5.84
CA THR A 215 4.98 -8.84 -6.01
C THR A 215 5.37 -8.58 -7.48
N ALA A 216 4.52 -8.84 -8.45
CA ALA A 216 4.77 -8.53 -9.87
C ALA A 216 5.08 -7.02 -10.10
N MET A 217 4.38 -6.14 -9.39
CA MET A 217 4.56 -4.69 -9.51
C MET A 217 5.97 -4.22 -9.06
N PRO A 218 6.41 -4.48 -7.82
CA PRO A 218 7.74 -4.06 -7.38
C PRO A 218 8.87 -4.83 -8.10
N LEU A 219 8.64 -6.06 -8.52
CA LEU A 219 9.59 -6.80 -9.35
C LEU A 219 9.79 -6.11 -10.70
N ALA A 220 8.71 -5.66 -11.35
CA ALA A 220 8.80 -4.87 -12.57
C ALA A 220 9.57 -3.57 -12.36
N ALA A 221 9.40 -2.90 -11.21
CA ALA A 221 10.17 -1.71 -10.86
C ALA A 221 11.67 -2.01 -10.76
N LEU A 222 12.05 -3.10 -10.09
CA LEU A 222 13.45 -3.51 -9.98
C LEU A 222 14.07 -3.86 -11.35
N LEU A 223 13.36 -4.63 -12.16
CA LEU A 223 13.84 -5.06 -13.49
C LEU A 223 13.92 -3.89 -14.48
N SER A 224 13.08 -2.86 -14.30
CA SER A 224 13.08 -1.67 -15.17
C SER A 224 14.17 -0.65 -14.80
N ALA A 225 14.67 -0.65 -13.57
CA ALA A 225 15.64 0.31 -13.06
C ALA A 225 16.93 0.44 -13.92
N PRO A 226 17.53 -0.62 -14.49
CA PRO A 226 18.70 -0.48 -15.37
C PRO A 226 18.39 0.28 -16.68
N PHE A 227 17.14 0.25 -17.13
CA PHE A 227 16.72 0.89 -18.39
C PHE A 227 16.40 2.38 -18.23
N GLU A 228 16.23 2.88 -17.00
CA GLU A 228 15.95 4.30 -16.72
C GLU A 228 16.98 5.23 -17.38
N ARG A 229 18.26 4.82 -17.41
CA ARG A 229 19.37 5.63 -17.92
C ARG A 229 19.37 5.77 -19.45
N ARG A 230 18.60 4.96 -20.17
CA ARG A 230 18.47 5.06 -21.63
C ARG A 230 17.67 6.28 -22.07
N VAL A 231 16.83 6.81 -21.18
CA VAL A 231 16.07 8.05 -21.43
C VAL A 231 16.89 9.22 -20.85
N ALA A 232 17.50 10.00 -21.72
CA ALA A 232 18.46 11.04 -21.33
C ALA A 232 17.84 12.19 -20.50
N SER A 233 16.58 12.56 -20.76
CA SER A 233 15.90 13.65 -20.05
C SER A 233 15.21 13.15 -18.79
N PRO A 234 15.57 13.62 -17.58
CA PRO A 234 14.90 13.27 -16.33
C PRO A 234 13.40 13.64 -16.34
N ARG A 235 13.07 14.79 -16.94
CA ARG A 235 11.68 15.24 -17.10
C ARG A 235 10.86 14.30 -17.98
N LEU A 236 11.43 13.84 -19.09
CA LEU A 236 10.76 12.87 -19.96
C LEU A 236 10.59 11.53 -19.25
N ARG A 237 11.59 11.07 -18.48
CA ARG A 237 11.48 9.87 -17.65
C ARG A 237 10.35 9.99 -16.63
N ALA A 238 10.30 11.11 -15.89
CA ALA A 238 9.26 11.34 -14.91
C ALA A 238 7.87 11.36 -15.55
N ALA A 239 7.70 12.07 -16.67
CA ALA A 239 6.43 12.15 -17.37
C ALA A 239 5.99 10.81 -17.98
N ALA A 240 6.89 10.14 -18.72
CA ALA A 240 6.61 8.84 -19.33
C ALA A 240 6.32 7.76 -18.27
N GLY A 241 7.09 7.76 -17.17
CA GLY A 241 6.85 6.86 -16.05
C GLY A 241 5.51 7.11 -15.37
N THR A 242 5.13 8.38 -15.17
CA THR A 242 3.82 8.75 -14.63
C THR A 242 2.69 8.30 -15.55
N LEU A 243 2.79 8.53 -16.86
CA LEU A 243 1.79 8.10 -17.85
C LEU A 243 1.65 6.57 -17.87
N LEU A 244 2.78 5.86 -17.91
CA LEU A 244 2.79 4.40 -17.91
C LEU A 244 2.17 3.84 -16.62
N GLY A 245 2.59 4.35 -15.46
CA GLY A 245 2.05 3.94 -14.16
C GLY A 245 0.55 4.22 -14.05
N THR A 246 0.11 5.42 -14.42
CA THR A 246 -1.31 5.83 -14.40
C THR A 246 -2.15 4.96 -15.33
N GLY A 247 -1.64 4.67 -16.53
CA GLY A 247 -2.28 3.76 -17.49
C GLY A 247 -2.44 2.35 -16.91
N GLY A 248 -1.42 1.85 -16.20
CA GLY A 248 -1.48 0.57 -15.50
C GLY A 248 -2.54 0.57 -14.38
N VAL A 249 -2.62 1.65 -13.59
CA VAL A 249 -3.65 1.79 -12.55
C VAL A 249 -5.05 1.83 -13.16
N ALA A 250 -5.25 2.60 -14.23
CA ALA A 250 -6.53 2.66 -14.93
C ALA A 250 -6.92 1.29 -15.52
N ALA A 251 -5.95 0.54 -16.06
CA ALA A 251 -6.18 -0.80 -16.57
C ALA A 251 -6.61 -1.80 -15.48
N LEU A 252 -6.15 -1.63 -14.22
CA LEU A 252 -6.67 -2.40 -13.08
C LEU A 252 -8.13 -2.10 -12.77
N GLY A 253 -8.62 -0.88 -13.06
CA GLY A 253 -10.04 -0.54 -12.96
C GLY A 253 -10.89 -1.15 -14.07
N LEU A 254 -10.30 -1.48 -15.21
CA LEU A 254 -11.01 -1.96 -16.40
C LEU A 254 -10.79 -3.47 -16.66
N LEU A 255 -10.66 -4.26 -15.60
CA LEU A 255 -10.48 -5.70 -15.72
C LEU A 255 -11.71 -6.37 -16.37
N PRO A 256 -11.53 -7.23 -17.40
CA PRO A 256 -12.66 -7.81 -18.14
C PRO A 256 -13.44 -8.83 -17.32
N ARG A 257 -12.79 -9.47 -16.36
CA ARG A 257 -13.38 -10.50 -15.48
C ARG A 257 -12.48 -10.76 -14.26
N ALA A 258 -13.02 -11.42 -13.25
CA ALA A 258 -12.24 -11.93 -12.13
C ALA A 258 -11.16 -12.90 -12.62
N GLY A 259 -9.94 -12.73 -12.11
CA GLY A 259 -8.80 -13.58 -12.45
C GLY A 259 -7.47 -12.85 -12.30
N TRP A 260 -6.62 -13.36 -11.43
CA TRP A 260 -5.34 -12.74 -11.09
C TRP A 260 -4.42 -12.50 -12.31
N GLY A 261 -4.46 -13.38 -13.32
CA GLY A 261 -3.65 -13.23 -14.53
C GLY A 261 -3.90 -11.93 -15.27
N TRP A 262 -5.14 -11.40 -15.25
CA TRP A 262 -5.48 -10.12 -15.88
C TRP A 262 -4.85 -8.92 -15.18
N THR A 263 -4.46 -9.07 -13.93
CA THR A 263 -3.82 -7.99 -13.17
C THR A 263 -2.32 -7.84 -13.47
N LEU A 264 -1.67 -8.88 -14.05
CA LEU A 264 -0.22 -8.90 -14.19
C LEU A 264 0.29 -7.81 -15.14
N ALA A 265 -0.28 -7.70 -16.36
CA ALA A 265 0.16 -6.69 -17.31
C ALA A 265 -0.03 -5.25 -16.77
N PRO A 266 -1.19 -4.87 -16.18
CA PRO A 266 -1.34 -3.60 -15.47
C PRO A 266 -0.30 -3.39 -14.35
N GLN A 267 -0.04 -4.39 -13.52
CA GLN A 267 0.96 -4.29 -12.46
C GLN A 267 2.38 -4.06 -13.00
N LEU A 268 2.77 -4.74 -14.08
CA LEU A 268 4.05 -4.51 -14.75
C LEU A 268 4.17 -3.06 -15.25
N MET A 269 3.09 -2.51 -15.83
CA MET A 269 3.05 -1.10 -16.24
C MET A 269 3.21 -0.15 -15.06
N VAL A 270 2.52 -0.40 -13.94
CA VAL A 270 2.65 0.40 -12.72
C VAL A 270 4.09 0.34 -12.20
N GLY A 271 4.67 -0.86 -12.08
CA GLY A 271 6.03 -1.05 -11.58
C GLY A 271 7.08 -0.36 -12.45
N ALA A 272 7.04 -0.56 -13.76
CA ALA A 272 7.94 0.11 -14.69
C ALA A 272 7.77 1.65 -14.68
N GLY A 273 6.52 2.11 -14.60
CA GLY A 273 6.20 3.54 -14.47
C GLY A 273 6.79 4.16 -13.20
N LEU A 274 6.70 3.46 -12.08
CA LEU A 274 7.28 3.89 -10.79
C LEU A 274 8.81 3.94 -10.85
N ALA A 275 9.47 2.96 -11.44
CA ALA A 275 10.92 2.97 -11.62
C ALA A 275 11.34 4.24 -12.35
N LEU A 276 10.74 4.51 -13.51
CA LEU A 276 11.08 5.68 -14.32
C LEU A 276 10.81 7.02 -13.62
N SER A 277 9.69 7.14 -12.90
CA SER A 277 9.25 8.42 -12.32
C SER A 277 9.87 8.70 -10.96
N LEU A 278 9.85 7.73 -10.01
CA LEU A 278 10.29 7.97 -8.64
C LEU A 278 11.80 8.24 -8.55
N GLY A 279 12.62 7.53 -9.35
CA GLY A 279 14.06 7.75 -9.38
C GLY A 279 14.40 9.17 -9.82
N ALA A 280 13.85 9.61 -10.97
CA ALA A 280 14.09 10.93 -11.53
C ALA A 280 13.63 12.06 -10.60
N LEU A 281 12.45 11.94 -10.02
CA LEU A 281 11.89 12.95 -9.12
C LEU A 281 12.62 13.00 -7.77
N THR A 282 13.05 11.86 -7.23
CA THR A 282 13.83 11.80 -5.99
C THR A 282 15.21 12.43 -6.19
N GLU A 283 15.87 12.14 -7.32
CA GLU A 283 17.12 12.77 -7.69
C GLU A 283 16.96 14.29 -7.79
N ALA A 284 15.95 14.78 -8.46
CA ALA A 284 15.64 16.22 -8.57
C ALA A 284 15.33 16.88 -7.22
N ALA A 285 14.72 16.16 -6.29
CA ALA A 285 14.37 16.69 -4.98
C ALA A 285 15.58 16.78 -4.03
N VAL A 286 16.55 15.87 -4.12
CA VAL A 286 17.60 15.68 -3.09
C VAL A 286 19.01 15.85 -3.64
N ALA A 287 19.32 15.40 -4.86
CA ALA A 287 20.70 15.37 -5.36
C ALA A 287 21.29 16.78 -5.54
N GLY A 288 22.54 16.95 -5.06
CA GLY A 288 23.25 18.25 -5.13
C GLY A 288 22.70 19.32 -4.18
N ARG A 289 21.78 18.98 -3.29
CA ARG A 289 21.18 19.88 -2.30
C ARG A 289 21.75 19.58 -0.91
N SER A 290 22.17 20.61 -0.19
CA SER A 290 22.77 20.48 1.16
C SER A 290 22.00 21.33 2.18
N PRO A 291 21.74 20.81 3.40
CA PRO A 291 22.02 19.45 3.88
C PRO A 291 21.07 18.40 3.28
N ALA A 292 21.61 17.25 2.92
CA ALA A 292 20.83 16.18 2.25
C ALA A 292 19.67 15.66 3.12
N ALA A 293 19.86 15.56 4.44
CA ALA A 293 18.79 15.15 5.37
C ALA A 293 17.57 16.06 5.30
N ILE A 294 17.76 17.39 5.22
CA ILE A 294 16.63 18.33 5.21
C ILE A 294 15.81 18.19 3.91
N HIS A 295 16.49 18.15 2.77
CA HIS A 295 15.82 17.96 1.47
C HIS A 295 15.18 16.57 1.38
N GLY A 296 15.84 15.52 1.87
CA GLY A 296 15.28 14.19 2.01
C GLY A 296 14.09 14.15 2.98
N GLY A 297 14.15 14.90 4.08
CA GLY A 297 13.05 15.06 5.02
C GLY A 297 11.79 15.63 4.36
N PHE A 298 11.92 16.66 3.52
CA PHE A 298 10.79 17.18 2.71
C PHE A 298 10.27 16.14 1.73
N THR A 299 11.18 15.39 1.08
CA THR A 299 10.79 14.32 0.14
C THR A 299 10.03 13.18 0.83
N ILE A 300 10.48 12.77 2.00
CA ILE A 300 9.81 11.75 2.82
C ILE A 300 8.45 12.28 3.28
N ALA A 301 8.40 13.50 3.81
CA ALA A 301 7.15 14.14 4.23
C ALA A 301 6.13 14.21 3.08
N ALA A 302 6.54 14.65 1.91
CA ALA A 302 5.67 14.76 0.73
C ALA A 302 5.13 13.39 0.29
N ARG A 303 5.98 12.36 0.23
CA ARG A 303 5.58 11.01 -0.16
C ARG A 303 4.59 10.40 0.83
N HIS A 304 4.88 10.48 2.12
CA HIS A 304 3.99 9.92 3.15
C HIS A 304 2.70 10.74 3.33
N ALA A 305 2.75 12.06 3.17
CA ALA A 305 1.55 12.89 3.07
C ALA A 305 0.69 12.50 1.86
N GLY A 306 1.31 12.19 0.73
CA GLY A 306 0.65 11.64 -0.45
C GLY A 306 -0.05 10.31 -0.17
N VAL A 307 0.61 9.38 0.51
CA VAL A 307 -0.01 8.11 0.95
C VAL A 307 -1.26 8.36 1.79
N VAL A 308 -1.16 9.25 2.79
CA VAL A 308 -2.30 9.64 3.64
C VAL A 308 -3.43 10.23 2.80
N LEU A 309 -3.10 11.19 1.90
CA LEU A 309 -4.07 11.80 1.01
C LEU A 309 -4.78 10.77 0.14
N GLY A 310 -4.01 9.84 -0.46
CA GLY A 310 -4.54 8.77 -1.28
C GLY A 310 -5.53 7.89 -0.52
N LEU A 311 -5.17 7.41 0.65
CA LEU A 311 -6.03 6.54 1.46
C LEU A 311 -7.27 7.28 1.99
N VAL A 312 -7.11 8.50 2.50
CA VAL A 312 -8.23 9.30 3.05
C VAL A 312 -9.26 9.65 1.96
N LEU A 313 -8.81 10.02 0.76
CA LEU A 313 -9.71 10.33 -0.35
C LEU A 313 -10.31 9.09 -1.00
N LEU A 314 -9.56 7.98 -1.01
CA LEU A 314 -10.00 6.73 -1.63
C LEU A 314 -11.05 6.00 -0.80
N THR A 315 -10.88 5.95 0.54
CA THR A 315 -11.71 5.14 1.43
C THR A 315 -13.20 5.42 1.25
N PRO A 316 -13.71 6.68 1.27
CA PRO A 316 -15.12 6.95 1.06
C PRO A 316 -15.62 6.60 -0.35
N VAL A 317 -14.76 6.73 -1.38
CA VAL A 317 -15.10 6.31 -2.74
C VAL A 317 -15.29 4.81 -2.80
N PHE A 318 -14.36 4.05 -2.21
CA PHE A 318 -14.40 2.60 -2.17
C PHE A 318 -15.59 2.07 -1.37
N VAL A 319 -15.83 2.58 -0.16
CA VAL A 319 -16.97 2.17 0.68
C VAL A 319 -18.29 2.44 -0.03
N GLY A 320 -18.46 3.63 -0.60
CA GLY A 320 -19.66 3.97 -1.34
C GLY A 320 -19.88 3.13 -2.62
N ASP A 321 -18.81 2.66 -3.27
CA ASP A 321 -18.92 1.73 -4.41
C ASP A 321 -19.26 0.31 -3.95
N LEU A 322 -18.68 -0.14 -2.85
CA LEU A 322 -18.95 -1.44 -2.26
C LEU A 322 -20.44 -1.56 -1.86
N ASP A 323 -20.98 -0.54 -1.19
CA ASP A 323 -22.40 -0.52 -0.80
C ASP A 323 -23.33 -0.59 -2.01
N ARG A 324 -23.07 0.22 -3.05
CA ARG A 324 -23.87 0.21 -4.29
C ARG A 324 -23.85 -1.14 -5.01
N GLN A 325 -22.68 -1.77 -5.08
CA GLN A 325 -22.55 -3.07 -5.74
C GLN A 325 -23.16 -4.19 -4.91
N ARG A 326 -23.09 -4.08 -3.58
CA ARG A 326 -23.76 -4.99 -2.66
C ARG A 326 -25.28 -4.97 -2.85
N GLU A 327 -25.90 -3.78 -2.92
CA GLU A 327 -27.35 -3.64 -3.20
C GLU A 327 -27.72 -4.28 -4.54
N ARG A 328 -26.95 -3.99 -5.60
CA ARG A 328 -27.18 -4.58 -6.93
C ARG A 328 -26.99 -6.11 -6.94
N ALA A 329 -25.97 -6.61 -6.25
CA ALA A 329 -25.72 -8.06 -6.14
C ALA A 329 -26.86 -8.75 -5.38
N THR A 330 -27.37 -8.12 -4.32
CA THR A 330 -28.52 -8.64 -3.54
C THR A 330 -29.78 -8.71 -4.40
N GLN A 331 -30.08 -7.64 -5.17
CA GLN A 331 -31.25 -7.64 -6.06
C GLN A 331 -31.16 -8.73 -7.14
N LYS A 332 -30.03 -8.80 -7.86
CA LYS A 332 -29.80 -9.83 -8.88
C LYS A 332 -29.72 -11.25 -8.30
N GLY A 333 -29.16 -11.38 -7.10
CA GLY A 333 -29.14 -12.65 -6.38
C GLY A 333 -30.57 -13.14 -6.04
N ALA A 334 -31.42 -12.23 -5.57
CA ALA A 334 -32.81 -12.55 -5.30
C ALA A 334 -33.57 -12.99 -6.58
N GLU A 335 -33.38 -12.31 -7.72
CA GLU A 335 -33.89 -12.70 -9.02
C GLU A 335 -33.46 -14.13 -9.40
N LEU A 336 -32.17 -14.44 -9.28
CA LEU A 336 -31.63 -15.77 -9.59
C LEU A 336 -32.23 -16.88 -8.70
N VAL A 337 -32.46 -16.60 -7.41
CA VAL A 337 -33.13 -17.55 -6.49
C VAL A 337 -34.59 -17.74 -6.86
N LEU A 338 -35.30 -16.66 -7.20
CA LEU A 338 -36.73 -16.74 -7.61
C LEU A 338 -36.90 -17.53 -8.91
N ASP A 339 -35.98 -17.35 -9.88
CA ASP A 339 -36.02 -18.05 -11.18
C ASP A 339 -35.52 -19.51 -11.12
N ALA A 340 -34.91 -19.92 -10.02
CA ALA A 340 -34.38 -21.28 -9.88
C ALA A 340 -35.54 -22.31 -9.86
N HIS A 341 -35.35 -23.46 -10.50
CA HIS A 341 -36.32 -24.54 -10.54
C HIS A 341 -36.16 -25.48 -9.32
N ILE A 342 -36.34 -24.94 -8.12
CA ILE A 342 -36.34 -25.62 -6.82
C ILE A 342 -37.63 -25.37 -6.09
N ASP A 343 -37.91 -26.17 -5.07
CA ASP A 343 -39.14 -26.04 -4.30
C ASP A 343 -39.28 -24.67 -3.60
N ALA A 344 -40.52 -24.21 -3.40
CA ALA A 344 -40.78 -22.89 -2.82
C ALA A 344 -40.25 -22.75 -1.37
N LEU A 345 -40.32 -23.83 -0.58
CA LEU A 345 -39.78 -23.84 0.78
C LEU A 345 -38.26 -23.75 0.78
N THR A 346 -37.61 -24.48 -0.12
CA THR A 346 -36.13 -24.43 -0.33
C THR A 346 -35.70 -23.03 -0.78
N LYS A 347 -36.45 -22.36 -1.67
CA LYS A 347 -36.19 -20.96 -2.05
C LYS A 347 -36.25 -20.01 -0.85
N PHE A 348 -37.32 -20.14 -0.05
CA PHE A 348 -37.51 -19.27 1.11
C PHE A 348 -36.42 -19.46 2.17
N ASP A 349 -36.05 -20.72 2.48
CA ASP A 349 -34.99 -21.03 3.43
C ASP A 349 -33.61 -20.51 2.93
N LEU A 350 -33.26 -20.76 1.67
CA LEU A 350 -32.03 -20.26 1.05
C LEU A 350 -32.00 -18.74 1.05
N ALA A 351 -33.06 -18.05 0.64
CA ALA A 351 -33.10 -16.59 0.62
C ALA A 351 -32.95 -15.99 2.02
N SER A 352 -33.56 -16.61 3.04
CA SER A 352 -33.49 -16.17 4.43
C SER A 352 -32.03 -16.31 4.98
N ARG A 353 -31.33 -17.42 4.66
CA ARG A 353 -29.96 -17.69 5.04
C ARG A 353 -29.01 -16.70 4.37
N ILE A 354 -29.08 -16.54 3.05
CA ILE A 354 -28.28 -15.56 2.31
C ILE A 354 -28.50 -14.15 2.88
N ALA A 355 -29.75 -13.76 3.15
CA ALA A 355 -30.06 -12.47 3.74
C ALA A 355 -29.47 -12.31 5.16
N SER A 356 -29.43 -13.40 5.95
CA SER A 356 -28.80 -13.38 7.27
C SER A 356 -27.29 -13.24 7.18
N ASP A 357 -26.64 -13.93 6.25
CA ASP A 357 -25.19 -13.86 6.04
C ASP A 357 -24.78 -12.47 5.54
N ILE A 358 -25.57 -11.87 4.64
CA ILE A 358 -25.39 -10.49 4.21
C ILE A 358 -25.46 -9.51 5.40
N ARG A 359 -26.42 -9.68 6.31
CA ARG A 359 -26.57 -8.81 7.50
C ARG A 359 -25.45 -8.99 8.52
N ARG A 360 -24.92 -10.21 8.67
CA ARG A 360 -23.82 -10.51 9.62
C ARG A 360 -22.47 -9.99 9.20
N GLN A 361 -22.30 -9.61 7.94
CA GLN A 361 -21.03 -9.17 7.37
C GLN A 361 -21.14 -7.76 6.75
N PRO A 362 -21.40 -6.71 7.56
CA PRO A 362 -21.48 -5.34 7.06
C PRO A 362 -20.13 -4.92 6.46
N GLY A 363 -20.16 -4.26 5.29
CA GLY A 363 -18.95 -3.77 4.63
C GLY A 363 -18.05 -4.84 3.99
N ARG A 364 -18.53 -6.10 3.89
CA ARG A 364 -17.84 -7.24 3.23
C ARG A 364 -18.68 -7.81 2.13
N LEU A 365 -18.04 -8.47 1.17
CA LEU A 365 -18.75 -9.32 0.21
C LEU A 365 -19.17 -10.61 0.91
N PRO A 366 -20.46 -10.98 0.88
CA PRO A 366 -20.95 -12.12 1.63
C PRO A 366 -20.37 -13.43 1.09
N ASP A 367 -19.97 -14.32 1.99
CA ASP A 367 -19.74 -15.72 1.68
C ASP A 367 -21.07 -16.47 1.77
N ILE A 368 -21.51 -17.06 0.66
CA ILE A 368 -22.79 -17.76 0.58
C ILE A 368 -22.63 -19.28 0.64
N HIS A 369 -21.39 -19.79 0.74
CA HIS A 369 -21.13 -21.22 0.72
C HIS A 369 -21.83 -21.95 1.87
N ASP A 370 -21.78 -21.39 3.08
CA ASP A 370 -22.41 -21.95 4.26
C ASP A 370 -23.95 -21.98 4.15
N SER A 371 -24.54 -21.00 3.45
CA SER A 371 -25.96 -20.96 3.17
C SER A 371 -26.43 -22.16 2.32
N PHE A 372 -25.58 -22.68 1.43
CA PHE A 372 -25.88 -23.84 0.59
C PHE A 372 -25.55 -25.16 1.26
N THR A 373 -24.43 -25.26 1.98
CA THR A 373 -24.00 -26.51 2.66
C THR A 373 -24.92 -26.89 3.81
N SER A 374 -25.49 -25.92 4.50
CA SER A 374 -26.44 -26.13 5.61
C SER A 374 -27.88 -26.36 5.17
N LEU A 375 -28.18 -26.29 3.85
CA LEU A 375 -29.51 -26.44 3.33
C LEU A 375 -29.93 -27.93 3.27
N GLN A 376 -31.07 -28.26 3.89
CA GLN A 376 -31.67 -29.58 3.77
C GLN A 376 -32.51 -29.64 2.49
N ALA A 377 -31.90 -30.06 1.39
CA ALA A 377 -32.59 -30.19 0.10
C ALA A 377 -32.63 -31.66 -0.36
N SER A 378 -33.63 -32.00 -1.16
CA SER A 378 -33.76 -33.34 -1.71
C SER A 378 -32.64 -33.66 -2.72
N ASP A 379 -32.28 -34.95 -2.88
CA ASP A 379 -31.28 -35.40 -3.86
C ASP A 379 -31.59 -34.95 -5.30
N ARG A 380 -32.88 -34.76 -5.61
CA ARG A 380 -33.35 -34.28 -6.93
C ARG A 380 -33.00 -32.80 -7.17
N GLU A 381 -32.90 -31.97 -6.12
CA GLU A 381 -32.64 -30.56 -6.20
C GLU A 381 -31.13 -30.23 -6.14
N GLN A 382 -30.30 -31.12 -5.62
CA GLN A 382 -28.86 -30.96 -5.45
C GLN A 382 -28.11 -30.49 -6.73
N PRO A 383 -28.41 -31.02 -7.95
CA PRO A 383 -27.77 -30.55 -9.17
C PRO A 383 -28.16 -29.10 -9.50
N GLN A 384 -29.39 -28.71 -9.24
CA GLN A 384 -29.90 -27.36 -9.51
C GLN A 384 -29.35 -26.35 -8.51
N LEU A 385 -29.23 -26.73 -7.24
CA LEU A 385 -28.60 -25.92 -6.20
C LEU A 385 -27.12 -25.65 -6.51
N ARG A 386 -26.35 -26.65 -6.97
CA ARG A 386 -24.97 -26.47 -7.41
C ARG A 386 -24.82 -25.52 -8.61
N VAL A 387 -25.79 -25.52 -9.52
CA VAL A 387 -25.81 -24.57 -10.65
C VAL A 387 -26.15 -23.17 -10.15
N LEU A 388 -27.12 -23.05 -9.23
CA LEU A 388 -27.51 -21.78 -8.64
C LEU A 388 -26.35 -21.17 -7.80
N GLU A 389 -25.70 -21.97 -6.97
CA GLU A 389 -24.53 -21.55 -6.19
C GLU A 389 -23.44 -20.98 -7.09
N ARG A 390 -23.09 -21.68 -8.17
CA ARG A 390 -22.11 -21.20 -9.16
C ARG A 390 -22.53 -19.86 -9.79
N ARG A 391 -23.80 -19.72 -10.21
CA ARG A 391 -24.30 -18.47 -10.80
C ARG A 391 -24.26 -17.31 -9.81
N LEU A 392 -24.60 -17.57 -8.54
CA LEU A 392 -24.52 -16.56 -7.48
C LEU A 392 -23.10 -16.17 -7.17
N ASN A 393 -22.16 -17.14 -7.08
CA ASN A 393 -20.74 -16.86 -6.89
C ASN A 393 -20.17 -16.06 -8.08
N ASP A 394 -20.49 -16.43 -9.33
CA ASP A 394 -20.10 -15.63 -10.50
C ASP A 394 -20.65 -14.21 -10.47
N GLN A 395 -21.85 -14.01 -9.93
CA GLN A 395 -22.43 -12.67 -9.76
C GLN A 395 -21.74 -11.89 -8.66
N LEU A 396 -21.39 -12.54 -7.55
CA LEU A 396 -20.62 -11.92 -6.47
C LEU A 396 -19.20 -11.53 -6.94
N ASP A 397 -18.52 -12.41 -7.68
CA ASP A 397 -17.19 -12.11 -8.23
C ASP A 397 -17.22 -10.94 -9.21
N ARG A 398 -18.27 -10.83 -10.03
CA ARG A 398 -18.49 -9.67 -10.90
C ARG A 398 -18.77 -8.41 -10.10
N ALA A 399 -19.62 -8.48 -9.09
CA ALA A 399 -19.92 -7.35 -8.21
C ALA A 399 -18.67 -6.93 -7.44
N ALA A 400 -17.87 -7.89 -6.95
CA ALA A 400 -16.59 -7.66 -6.33
C ALA A 400 -15.67 -6.87 -7.26
N THR A 401 -15.42 -7.38 -8.46
CA THR A 401 -14.51 -6.75 -9.43
C THR A 401 -14.98 -5.34 -9.78
N SER A 402 -16.27 -5.15 -10.04
CA SER A 402 -16.83 -3.84 -10.41
C SER A 402 -16.88 -2.83 -9.25
N SER A 403 -16.88 -3.27 -7.99
CA SER A 403 -16.80 -2.35 -6.85
C SER A 403 -15.43 -1.67 -6.72
N PHE A 404 -14.39 -2.19 -7.35
CA PHE A 404 -13.06 -1.59 -7.37
C PHE A 404 -12.80 -0.69 -8.59
N GLU A 405 -13.63 -0.77 -9.64
CA GLU A 405 -13.43 -0.03 -10.90
C GLU A 405 -13.21 1.47 -10.68
N ARG A 406 -14.20 2.14 -10.06
CA ARG A 406 -14.14 3.60 -9.84
C ARG A 406 -13.00 3.98 -8.91
N SER A 407 -12.73 3.16 -7.92
CA SER A 407 -11.65 3.38 -6.96
C SER A 407 -10.27 3.32 -7.63
N PHE A 408 -10.03 2.37 -8.54
CA PHE A 408 -8.80 2.34 -9.34
C PHE A 408 -8.73 3.53 -10.31
N LEU A 409 -9.82 3.89 -10.98
CA LEU A 409 -9.85 5.04 -11.87
C LEU A 409 -9.61 6.36 -11.12
N PHE A 410 -10.15 6.49 -9.91
CA PHE A 410 -9.89 7.63 -9.03
C PHE A 410 -8.41 7.68 -8.61
N ALA A 411 -7.81 6.55 -8.22
CA ALA A 411 -6.38 6.45 -7.90
C ALA A 411 -5.51 6.82 -9.11
N ALA A 412 -5.90 6.39 -10.31
CA ALA A 412 -5.25 6.76 -11.56
C ALA A 412 -5.31 8.28 -11.80
N ALA A 413 -6.47 8.89 -11.60
CA ALA A 413 -6.64 10.34 -11.74
C ALA A 413 -5.77 11.12 -10.75
N LEU A 414 -5.70 10.69 -9.48
CA LEU A 414 -4.82 11.29 -8.47
C LEU A 414 -3.35 11.21 -8.88
N ALA A 415 -2.89 10.04 -9.35
CA ALA A 415 -1.52 9.87 -9.81
C ALA A 415 -1.23 10.71 -11.08
N ALA A 416 -2.19 10.85 -11.99
CA ALA A 416 -2.06 11.65 -13.19
C ALA A 416 -1.84 13.14 -12.91
N LEU A 417 -2.38 13.66 -11.79
CA LEU A 417 -2.14 15.04 -11.38
C LEU A 417 -0.64 15.35 -11.19
N ALA A 418 0.21 14.34 -10.97
CA ALA A 418 1.65 14.54 -10.90
C ALA A 418 2.27 15.05 -12.21
N LEU A 419 1.61 14.87 -13.35
CA LEU A 419 2.06 15.43 -14.63
C LEU A 419 2.09 16.95 -14.61
N PHE A 420 1.19 17.61 -13.86
CA PHE A 420 1.14 19.06 -13.77
C PHE A 420 2.42 19.66 -13.14
N PRO A 421 2.85 19.30 -11.91
CA PRO A 421 4.10 19.80 -11.37
C PRO A 421 5.32 19.35 -12.19
N ILE A 422 5.31 18.14 -12.81
CA ILE A 422 6.38 17.71 -13.72
C ILE A 422 6.48 18.63 -14.93
N ALA A 423 5.35 19.06 -15.49
CA ALA A 423 5.31 19.98 -16.62
C ALA A 423 5.83 21.40 -16.26
N LEU A 424 5.63 21.83 -15.02
CA LEU A 424 6.05 23.15 -14.52
C LEU A 424 7.54 23.21 -14.13
N THR A 425 8.22 22.05 -13.94
CA THR A 425 9.64 22.04 -13.61
C THR A 425 10.47 22.62 -14.76
N ARG A 426 11.35 23.57 -14.44
CA ARG A 426 12.28 24.12 -15.41
C ARG A 426 13.33 23.05 -15.79
N ARG A 427 13.88 23.11 -17.01
CA ARG A 427 14.87 22.14 -17.51
C ARG A 427 16.12 21.99 -16.61
N VAL A 428 16.40 22.98 -15.77
CA VAL A 428 17.54 23.03 -14.84
C VAL A 428 17.22 22.41 -13.47
N GLU A 429 15.95 22.12 -13.17
CA GLU A 429 15.49 21.65 -11.86
C GLU A 429 15.20 20.13 -11.83
N LEU A 430 15.24 19.46 -12.99
CA LEU A 430 15.10 18.01 -13.15
C LEU A 430 16.35 17.40 -13.77
#